data_c913a55632d34013b688125413ac7c75
#
_entry.id   c913a55632d34013b688125413ac7c75
#
_cell.length_a   1.000
_cell.length_b   1.000
_cell.length_c   1.000
_cell.angle_alpha   90.00
_cell.angle_beta   90.00
_cell.angle_gamma   90.00
#
_symmetry.space_group_name_H-M   'P 1'
#
loop_
_entity.id
_entity.type
_entity.pdbx_description
1 polymer ?
#
loop_
_entity_poly.entity_id
_entity_poly.type
_entity_poly.pdbx_seq_one_letter_code
_entity_poly.pdbx_strand_id
1 'polypeptide(L)'
;MVTKVKSKNRLQVRRVVDVPLREVSGICLRRGRNGRMSLIAVGDHAAKVAWFSLSRGDEGQICWDTTNIAKLPGSLLPKRDSQIEAVCADGLGRIFLLQETPPRVELIDPKAPKVVASIDLAVEGRGGIAKAWSHPKGSRGEGMALLRGGHLLVAKEKEPAVFIEFGPPRSRSRGLVGGGALPTGERWPIKGGYHRFVALAFWYPNKTLAKNCADFSDLEIGPDGRLYLLSDQSCTIARLDDLPAGGGTAALLDAWRLGEMDGKPEGLAFTAEGRAIVGLDTRKPRRNLVLLDPPVAQLRGRNL
;
A
#
# COMPACT_ATOMS: atom_id res chain seq x y z
N MET A 1 -29.86 4.64 -12.58
CA MET A 1 -29.21 5.89 -13.03
C MET A 1 -27.71 5.75 -12.90
N VAL A 2 -26.96 5.78 -14.00
CA VAL A 2 -25.50 5.68 -13.99
C VAL A 2 -24.95 7.07 -13.71
N THR A 3 -24.47 7.33 -12.52
CA THR A 3 -23.82 8.60 -12.20
C THR A 3 -22.49 8.65 -12.96
N LYS A 4 -22.47 9.36 -14.10
CA LYS A 4 -21.20 9.75 -14.74
C LYS A 4 -20.43 10.57 -13.74
N VAL A 5 -19.21 10.13 -13.38
CA VAL A 5 -18.27 10.93 -12.58
C VAL A 5 -18.14 12.28 -13.30
N LYS A 6 -18.61 13.35 -12.65
CA LYS A 6 -18.56 14.70 -13.22
C LYS A 6 -17.10 15.09 -13.44
N SER A 7 -16.82 15.88 -14.48
CA SER A 7 -15.47 16.39 -14.84
C SER A 7 -14.70 17.10 -13.70
N LYS A 8 -15.35 17.38 -12.59
CA LYS A 8 -14.76 17.96 -11.35
C LYS A 8 -13.84 17.01 -10.55
N ASN A 9 -13.85 15.71 -10.85
CA ASN A 9 -13.09 14.70 -10.11
C ASN A 9 -11.89 14.17 -10.91
N ARG A 10 -11.23 15.01 -11.70
CA ARG A 10 -10.00 14.64 -12.39
C ARG A 10 -8.78 15.26 -11.68
N LEU A 11 -7.82 14.42 -11.32
CA LEU A 11 -6.56 14.84 -10.76
C LEU A 11 -5.58 15.16 -11.88
N GLN A 12 -4.76 16.18 -11.67
CA GLN A 12 -3.72 16.59 -12.61
C GLN A 12 -2.34 16.41 -11.99
N VAL A 13 -1.35 16.11 -12.81
CA VAL A 13 0.03 16.04 -12.35
C VAL A 13 0.52 17.46 -12.04
N ARG A 14 0.88 17.69 -10.78
CA ARG A 14 1.46 18.95 -10.29
C ARG A 14 2.98 18.96 -10.38
N ARG A 15 3.60 17.82 -10.02
CA ARG A 15 5.06 17.67 -10.01
C ARG A 15 5.42 16.24 -10.38
N VAL A 16 6.52 16.09 -11.08
CA VAL A 16 7.12 14.80 -11.44
C VAL A 16 8.50 14.71 -10.81
N VAL A 17 8.86 13.52 -10.29
CA VAL A 17 10.13 13.27 -9.61
C VAL A 17 10.71 11.95 -10.12
N ASP A 18 12.03 11.87 -10.15
CA ASP A 18 12.76 10.65 -10.47
C ASP A 18 13.04 9.86 -9.19
N VAL A 19 12.63 8.60 -9.16
CA VAL A 19 13.02 7.60 -8.15
C VAL A 19 14.05 6.66 -8.79
N PRO A 20 15.18 6.34 -8.13
CA PRO A 20 16.23 5.49 -8.71
C PRO A 20 15.88 3.99 -8.69
N LEU A 21 14.63 3.67 -8.93
CA LEU A 21 14.08 2.33 -9.09
C LEU A 21 13.38 2.22 -10.44
N ARG A 22 13.46 1.06 -11.06
CA ARG A 22 12.58 0.68 -12.17
C ARG A 22 11.30 0.09 -11.58
N GLU A 23 10.20 0.26 -12.32
CA GLU A 23 8.95 -0.43 -11.98
C GLU A 23 8.60 -0.24 -10.51
N VAL A 24 8.29 1.04 -10.16
CA VAL A 24 7.88 1.38 -8.79
C VAL A 24 6.51 0.76 -8.55
N SER A 25 6.46 -0.26 -7.70
CA SER A 25 5.26 -1.02 -7.35
C SER A 25 4.58 -0.53 -6.07
N GLY A 26 5.33 0.05 -5.12
CA GLY A 26 4.75 0.56 -3.88
C GLY A 26 5.48 1.78 -3.34
N ILE A 27 4.73 2.65 -2.67
CA ILE A 27 5.27 3.83 -1.96
C ILE A 27 4.57 4.04 -0.63
N CYS A 28 5.26 4.58 0.36
CA CYS A 28 4.63 5.04 1.59
C CYS A 28 5.33 6.25 2.20
N LEU A 29 4.61 7.00 3.03
CA LEU A 29 5.20 8.02 3.89
C LEU A 29 5.53 7.43 5.25
N ARG A 30 6.78 7.62 5.67
CA ARG A 30 7.30 7.18 6.95
C ARG A 30 7.66 8.38 7.82
N ARG A 31 7.18 8.38 9.06
CA ARG A 31 7.59 9.35 10.07
C ARG A 31 8.81 8.81 10.85
N GLY A 32 9.94 9.52 10.76
CA GLY A 32 11.11 9.23 11.59
C GLY A 32 10.89 9.67 13.05
N ARG A 33 11.71 9.16 13.98
CA ARG A 33 11.63 9.54 15.42
C ARG A 33 11.84 11.02 15.69
N ASN A 34 12.61 11.69 14.85
CA ASN A 34 12.83 13.15 14.90
C ASN A 34 11.68 13.96 14.31
N GLY A 35 10.55 13.34 14.01
CA GLY A 35 9.38 13.94 13.37
C GLY A 35 9.53 14.22 11.87
N ARG A 36 10.72 13.99 11.29
CA ARG A 36 10.92 14.15 9.84
C ARG A 36 10.15 13.08 9.07
N MET A 37 9.52 13.50 7.99
CA MET A 37 8.87 12.58 7.05
C MET A 37 9.89 12.11 6.03
N SER A 38 9.79 10.85 5.63
CA SER A 38 10.52 10.30 4.50
C SER A 38 9.54 9.62 3.56
N LEU A 39 9.73 9.80 2.27
CA LEU A 39 9.06 8.98 1.27
C LEU A 39 9.91 7.75 1.03
N ILE A 40 9.26 6.60 1.02
CA ILE A 40 9.86 5.29 0.74
C ILE A 40 9.24 4.77 -0.54
N ALA A 41 10.05 4.18 -1.41
CA ALA A 41 9.61 3.52 -2.63
C ALA A 41 10.25 2.13 -2.75
N VAL A 42 9.52 1.20 -3.32
CA VAL A 42 9.96 -0.15 -3.69
C VAL A 42 9.63 -0.42 -5.15
N GLY A 43 10.25 -1.44 -5.73
CA GLY A 43 9.95 -1.92 -7.07
C GLY A 43 10.04 -3.44 -7.11
N ASP A 44 9.31 -4.05 -8.03
CA ASP A 44 9.15 -5.50 -8.13
C ASP A 44 10.42 -6.26 -8.55
N HIS A 45 11.21 -5.68 -9.44
CA HIS A 45 12.40 -6.35 -9.99
C HIS A 45 13.63 -6.35 -9.10
N ALA A 46 13.73 -5.43 -8.17
CA ALA A 46 14.92 -5.30 -7.36
C ALA A 46 14.58 -5.29 -5.88
N ALA A 47 15.17 -6.20 -5.12
CA ALA A 47 15.10 -6.18 -3.65
C ALA A 47 15.78 -4.91 -3.08
N LYS A 48 15.28 -3.74 -3.50
CA LYS A 48 15.79 -2.42 -3.11
C LYS A 48 14.67 -1.57 -2.56
N VAL A 49 14.98 -0.85 -1.50
CA VAL A 49 14.18 0.26 -0.99
C VAL A 49 14.91 1.55 -1.28
N ALA A 50 14.24 2.52 -1.88
CA ALA A 50 14.73 3.89 -2.02
C ALA A 50 13.97 4.78 -1.03
N TRP A 51 14.66 5.72 -0.40
CA TRP A 51 14.03 6.71 0.47
C TRP A 51 14.70 8.06 0.36
N PHE A 52 13.93 9.11 0.60
CA PHE A 52 14.48 10.45 0.82
C PHE A 52 13.70 11.15 1.96
N SER A 53 14.41 12.01 2.69
CA SER A 53 13.79 12.82 3.75
C SER A 53 13.11 14.03 3.16
N LEU A 54 11.83 14.23 3.51
CA LEU A 54 11.08 15.42 3.19
C LEU A 54 11.46 16.50 4.22
N SER A 55 12.23 17.51 3.82
CA SER A 55 12.45 18.70 4.64
C SER A 55 11.46 19.81 4.27
N ARG A 56 11.01 20.59 5.26
CA ARG A 56 10.19 21.78 4.98
C ARG A 56 11.03 22.76 4.15
N GLY A 57 10.57 23.06 2.93
CA GLY A 57 11.16 24.10 2.08
C GLY A 57 12.17 23.63 1.03
N ASP A 58 12.43 22.32 0.90
CA ASP A 58 13.29 21.82 -0.16
C ASP A 58 12.58 21.83 -1.53
N GLU A 59 12.67 22.96 -2.22
CA GLU A 59 12.48 23.03 -3.67
C GLU A 59 13.73 22.52 -4.44
N GLY A 60 14.75 22.06 -3.68
CA GLY A 60 16.03 21.62 -4.19
C GLY A 60 16.01 20.24 -4.85
N GLN A 61 17.18 19.80 -5.27
CA GLN A 61 17.39 18.47 -5.85
C GLN A 61 17.09 17.39 -4.83
N ILE A 62 16.18 16.46 -5.18
CA ILE A 62 15.83 15.32 -4.33
C ILE A 62 16.97 14.31 -4.38
N CYS A 63 17.61 14.07 -3.24
CA CYS A 63 18.63 13.04 -3.09
C CYS A 63 18.02 11.78 -2.48
N TRP A 64 18.09 10.67 -3.20
CA TRP A 64 17.63 9.38 -2.76
C TRP A 64 18.77 8.55 -2.17
N ASP A 65 18.50 7.97 -0.98
CA ASP A 65 19.29 6.86 -0.45
C ASP A 65 18.69 5.54 -0.90
N THR A 66 19.50 4.50 -1.08
CA THR A 66 19.03 3.18 -1.47
C THR A 66 19.65 2.09 -0.60
N THR A 67 18.88 1.08 -0.23
CA THR A 67 19.35 -0.12 0.46
C THR A 67 18.93 -1.38 -0.27
N ASN A 68 19.86 -2.30 -0.46
CA ASN A 68 19.55 -3.62 -1.00
C ASN A 68 19.09 -4.54 0.14
N ILE A 69 17.81 -4.86 0.14
CA ILE A 69 17.15 -5.63 1.21
C ILE A 69 17.59 -7.10 1.19
N ALA A 70 17.80 -7.70 0.02
CA ALA A 70 18.25 -9.09 -0.08
C ALA A 70 19.65 -9.34 0.55
N LYS A 71 20.39 -8.26 0.86
CA LYS A 71 21.69 -8.33 1.54
C LYS A 71 21.58 -8.13 3.06
N LEU A 72 20.40 -7.79 3.57
CA LEU A 72 20.22 -7.59 5.00
C LEU A 72 20.22 -8.93 5.74
N PRO A 73 20.81 -9.00 6.94
CA PRO A 73 20.70 -10.17 7.80
C PRO A 73 19.23 -10.58 8.01
N GLY A 74 18.92 -11.86 7.84
CA GLY A 74 17.59 -12.43 8.02
C GLY A 74 16.64 -12.25 6.84
N SER A 75 17.04 -11.59 5.73
CA SER A 75 16.20 -11.46 4.54
C SER A 75 16.00 -12.80 3.84
N LEU A 76 14.76 -13.08 3.47
CA LEU A 76 14.34 -14.22 2.65
C LEU A 76 14.05 -13.81 1.19
N LEU A 77 14.22 -12.53 0.86
CA LEU A 77 13.98 -12.00 -0.48
C LEU A 77 15.05 -12.49 -1.46
N PRO A 78 14.68 -12.87 -2.69
CA PRO A 78 15.63 -13.20 -3.73
C PRO A 78 16.40 -11.95 -4.17
N LYS A 79 17.61 -12.13 -4.69
CA LYS A 79 18.45 -11.02 -5.17
C LYS A 79 17.93 -10.37 -6.45
N ARG A 80 17.14 -11.08 -7.21
CA ARG A 80 16.49 -10.65 -8.48
C ARG A 80 15.04 -11.07 -8.44
N ASP A 81 14.21 -10.36 -9.18
CA ASP A 81 12.77 -10.62 -9.28
C ASP A 81 12.16 -10.80 -7.89
N SER A 82 12.34 -9.76 -7.06
CA SER A 82 11.92 -9.79 -5.66
C SER A 82 10.41 -9.83 -5.49
N GLN A 83 9.67 -9.37 -6.51
CA GLN A 83 8.22 -9.29 -6.50
C GLN A 83 7.69 -8.60 -5.23
N ILE A 84 8.35 -7.49 -4.87
CA ILE A 84 7.89 -6.62 -3.80
C ILE A 84 6.85 -5.68 -4.41
N GLU A 85 5.60 -5.81 -3.99
CA GLU A 85 4.48 -5.08 -4.58
C GLU A 85 4.01 -3.92 -3.69
N ALA A 86 4.16 -4.03 -2.37
CA ALA A 86 3.76 -2.94 -1.49
C ALA A 86 4.76 -2.66 -0.38
N VAL A 87 4.71 -1.43 0.12
CA VAL A 87 5.46 -1.00 1.29
C VAL A 87 4.58 -0.16 2.21
N CYS A 88 4.66 -0.40 3.51
CA CYS A 88 4.10 0.49 4.51
C CYS A 88 5.04 0.65 5.70
N ALA A 89 4.76 1.61 6.58
CA ALA A 89 5.57 1.88 7.76
C ALA A 89 4.69 2.05 9.00
N ASP A 90 5.21 1.61 10.17
CA ASP A 90 4.56 1.90 11.44
C ASP A 90 5.07 3.20 12.08
N GLY A 91 4.44 3.58 13.19
CA GLY A 91 4.76 4.82 13.89
C GLY A 91 6.16 4.87 14.53
N LEU A 92 6.89 3.75 14.60
CA LEU A 92 8.30 3.71 14.96
C LEU A 92 9.24 3.81 13.75
N GLY A 93 8.66 3.87 12.55
CA GLY A 93 9.38 3.92 11.29
C GLY A 93 9.99 2.58 10.89
N ARG A 94 9.47 1.44 11.38
CA ARG A 94 9.78 0.14 10.82
C ARG A 94 9.07 -0.01 9.48
N ILE A 95 9.71 -0.70 8.55
CA ILE A 95 9.26 -0.84 7.17
C ILE A 95 8.75 -2.27 6.97
N PHE A 96 7.58 -2.40 6.38
CA PHE A 96 6.93 -3.65 6.02
C PHE A 96 6.89 -3.75 4.50
N LEU A 97 7.41 -4.83 3.96
CA LEU A 97 7.46 -5.12 2.53
C LEU A 97 6.57 -6.31 2.22
N LEU A 98 5.61 -6.14 1.34
CA LEU A 98 4.79 -7.22 0.83
C LEU A 98 5.44 -7.82 -0.41
N GLN A 99 5.75 -9.10 -0.36
CA GLN A 99 6.20 -9.91 -1.48
C GLN A 99 5.03 -10.72 -2.02
N GLU A 100 4.83 -10.72 -3.34
CA GLU A 100 3.75 -11.46 -3.96
C GLU A 100 4.04 -12.96 -4.01
N THR A 101 5.25 -13.36 -4.41
CA THR A 101 5.64 -14.76 -4.57
C THR A 101 6.97 -15.08 -3.88
N PRO A 102 6.99 -15.91 -2.82
CA PRO A 102 5.82 -16.37 -2.06
C PRO A 102 5.11 -15.24 -1.33
N PRO A 103 3.79 -15.36 -1.05
CA PRO A 103 3.06 -14.29 -0.37
C PRO A 103 3.55 -14.14 1.07
N ARG A 104 4.31 -13.08 1.31
CA ARG A 104 5.03 -12.84 2.56
C ARG A 104 5.18 -11.36 2.86
N VAL A 105 5.22 -11.01 4.13
CA VAL A 105 5.62 -9.68 4.59
C VAL A 105 6.95 -9.77 5.33
N GLU A 106 7.95 -9.00 4.90
CA GLU A 106 9.19 -8.81 5.65
C GLU A 106 9.17 -7.49 6.41
N LEU A 107 9.51 -7.55 7.69
CA LEU A 107 9.63 -6.41 8.59
C LEU A 107 11.10 -6.04 8.77
N ILE A 108 11.44 -4.82 8.39
CA ILE A 108 12.79 -4.26 8.52
C ILE A 108 12.81 -3.22 9.63
N ASP A 109 13.80 -3.30 10.53
CA ASP A 109 14.15 -2.21 11.42
C ASP A 109 15.29 -1.40 10.80
N PRO A 110 15.05 -0.19 10.30
CA PRO A 110 16.11 0.59 9.66
C PRO A 110 17.17 1.14 10.62
N LYS A 111 16.98 1.01 11.95
CA LYS A 111 18.00 1.38 12.94
C LYS A 111 19.05 0.30 13.16
N ALA A 112 18.62 -0.94 13.06
CA ALA A 112 19.50 -2.09 13.04
C ALA A 112 19.23 -2.79 11.70
N PRO A 113 19.84 -2.34 10.59
CA PRO A 113 19.43 -2.69 9.23
C PRO A 113 19.44 -4.20 9.02
N LYS A 114 18.35 -4.83 9.44
CA LYS A 114 18.09 -6.27 9.34
C LYS A 114 16.61 -6.53 9.21
N VAL A 115 16.25 -7.67 8.67
CA VAL A 115 14.90 -8.22 8.76
C VAL A 115 14.71 -8.75 10.20
N VAL A 116 13.70 -8.20 10.88
CA VAL A 116 13.40 -8.56 12.28
C VAL A 116 12.25 -9.54 12.39
N ALA A 117 11.39 -9.62 11.38
CA ALA A 117 10.33 -10.61 11.28
C ALA A 117 9.98 -10.91 9.83
N SER A 118 9.53 -12.14 9.59
CA SER A 118 8.96 -12.58 8.31
C SER A 118 7.60 -13.23 8.58
N ILE A 119 6.58 -12.88 7.81
CA ILE A 119 5.20 -13.31 8.00
C ILE A 119 4.70 -13.95 6.72
N ASP A 120 4.52 -15.26 6.68
CA ASP A 120 3.85 -15.93 5.57
C ASP A 120 2.34 -15.67 5.61
N LEU A 121 1.77 -15.32 4.46
CA LEU A 121 0.34 -15.05 4.31
C LEU A 121 -0.35 -16.26 3.67
N ALA A 122 -1.25 -16.91 4.42
CA ALA A 122 -1.95 -18.10 3.99
C ALA A 122 -3.46 -17.86 3.85
N VAL A 123 -4.02 -18.24 2.71
CA VAL A 123 -5.47 -18.38 2.53
C VAL A 123 -5.81 -19.85 2.57
N GLU A 124 -6.44 -20.27 3.66
CA GLU A 124 -6.78 -21.66 3.91
C GLU A 124 -8.11 -22.08 3.27
N GLY A 125 -8.30 -23.37 3.08
CA GLY A 125 -9.53 -23.94 2.52
C GLY A 125 -9.40 -24.35 1.05
N ARG A 126 -10.54 -24.77 0.47
CA ARG A 126 -10.63 -25.27 -0.92
C ARG A 126 -11.44 -24.36 -1.85
N GLY A 127 -11.85 -23.19 -1.37
CA GLY A 127 -12.66 -22.23 -2.13
C GLY A 127 -11.86 -21.52 -3.23
N GLY A 128 -12.57 -20.80 -4.09
CA GLY A 128 -11.99 -20.12 -5.25
C GLY A 128 -10.84 -19.16 -4.91
N ILE A 129 -10.98 -18.38 -3.80
CA ILE A 129 -9.91 -17.47 -3.34
C ILE A 129 -8.68 -18.26 -2.89
N ALA A 130 -8.82 -19.33 -2.11
CA ALA A 130 -7.68 -20.13 -1.65
C ALA A 130 -6.93 -20.75 -2.85
N LYS A 131 -7.67 -21.24 -3.85
CA LYS A 131 -7.11 -21.76 -5.10
C LYS A 131 -6.38 -20.67 -5.89
N ALA A 132 -6.98 -19.48 -6.06
CA ALA A 132 -6.37 -18.36 -6.76
C ALA A 132 -5.12 -17.84 -6.02
N TRP A 133 -5.17 -17.74 -4.68
CA TRP A 133 -4.04 -17.30 -3.86
C TRP A 133 -2.85 -18.28 -3.91
N SER A 134 -3.09 -19.57 -3.94
CA SER A 134 -2.04 -20.60 -4.00
C SER A 134 -1.49 -20.83 -5.41
N HIS A 135 -2.15 -20.33 -6.45
CA HIS A 135 -1.71 -20.56 -7.84
C HIS A 135 -0.38 -19.84 -8.12
N PRO A 136 0.65 -20.52 -8.68
CA PRO A 136 2.00 -19.94 -8.87
C PRO A 136 2.04 -18.72 -9.79
N LYS A 137 1.07 -18.59 -10.69
CA LYS A 137 0.90 -17.46 -11.62
C LYS A 137 -0.31 -16.58 -11.26
N GLY A 138 -0.84 -16.71 -10.05
CA GLY A 138 -1.99 -15.93 -9.61
C GLY A 138 -1.56 -14.55 -9.15
N SER A 139 -2.29 -13.52 -9.56
CA SER A 139 -2.17 -12.21 -8.93
C SER A 139 -2.55 -12.30 -7.46
N ARG A 140 -1.68 -11.87 -6.57
CA ARG A 140 -1.86 -11.96 -5.12
C ARG A 140 -1.98 -10.56 -4.53
N GLY A 141 -1.10 -10.22 -3.58
CA GLY A 141 -1.15 -8.96 -2.88
C GLY A 141 -0.36 -7.88 -3.59
N GLU A 142 -1.04 -6.79 -3.95
CA GLU A 142 -0.46 -5.63 -4.60
C GLU A 142 -0.39 -4.43 -3.64
N GLY A 143 -1.34 -4.32 -2.72
CA GLY A 143 -1.40 -3.24 -1.73
C GLY A 143 -1.53 -3.77 -0.31
N MET A 144 -1.01 -3.03 0.68
CA MET A 144 -1.04 -3.44 2.07
C MET A 144 -1.24 -2.26 3.01
N ALA A 145 -2.08 -2.44 4.05
CA ALA A 145 -2.22 -1.51 5.16
C ALA A 145 -2.10 -2.21 6.51
N LEU A 146 -1.51 -1.51 7.49
CA LEU A 146 -1.40 -2.01 8.87
C LEU A 146 -2.67 -1.70 9.64
N LEU A 147 -3.27 -2.71 10.24
CA LEU A 147 -4.43 -2.59 11.11
C LEU A 147 -4.04 -2.66 12.58
N ARG A 148 -4.89 -2.11 13.44
CA ARG A 148 -4.75 -2.28 14.89
C ARG A 148 -4.77 -3.74 15.29
N GLY A 149 -4.12 -4.04 16.41
CA GLY A 149 -4.10 -5.38 17.00
C GLY A 149 -3.23 -6.38 16.24
N GLY A 150 -2.35 -5.92 15.36
CA GLY A 150 -1.40 -6.78 14.66
C GLY A 150 -1.99 -7.51 13.47
N HIS A 151 -2.99 -6.94 12.82
CA HIS A 151 -3.56 -7.47 11.59
C HIS A 151 -3.07 -6.67 10.38
N LEU A 152 -3.15 -7.27 9.20
CA LEU A 152 -2.83 -6.68 7.90
C LEU A 152 -4.07 -6.70 7.03
N LEU A 153 -4.30 -5.64 6.28
CA LEU A 153 -5.23 -5.63 5.16
C LEU A 153 -4.40 -5.68 3.87
N VAL A 154 -4.72 -6.61 2.99
CA VAL A 154 -4.03 -6.80 1.71
C VAL A 154 -5.05 -6.70 0.58
N ALA A 155 -4.74 -5.94 -0.46
CA ALA A 155 -5.48 -5.96 -1.71
C ALA A 155 -4.96 -7.07 -2.61
N LYS A 156 -5.83 -8.01 -3.01
CA LYS A 156 -5.55 -8.95 -4.09
C LYS A 156 -6.00 -8.32 -5.40
N GLU A 157 -5.10 -8.26 -6.36
CA GLU A 157 -5.23 -7.49 -7.60
C GLU A 157 -6.51 -7.80 -8.39
N LYS A 158 -6.68 -9.06 -8.82
CA LYS A 158 -7.76 -9.49 -9.73
C LYS A 158 -8.03 -10.98 -9.62
N GLU A 159 -9.10 -11.45 -10.29
CA GLU A 159 -9.47 -12.87 -10.47
C GLU A 159 -9.65 -13.68 -9.17
N PRO A 160 -10.51 -13.25 -8.26
CA PRO A 160 -11.20 -11.98 -8.19
C PRO A 160 -10.38 -10.92 -7.44
N ALA A 161 -10.63 -9.64 -7.73
CA ALA A 161 -10.17 -8.55 -6.88
C ALA A 161 -10.90 -8.59 -5.53
N VAL A 162 -10.16 -8.55 -4.42
CA VAL A 162 -10.72 -8.70 -3.07
C VAL A 162 -9.78 -8.12 -2.02
N PHE A 163 -10.33 -7.52 -0.98
CA PHE A 163 -9.56 -7.17 0.22
C PHE A 163 -9.55 -8.36 1.18
N ILE A 164 -8.38 -8.66 1.74
CA ILE A 164 -8.18 -9.80 2.65
C ILE A 164 -7.54 -9.28 3.94
N GLU A 165 -8.20 -9.51 5.07
CA GLU A 165 -7.59 -9.31 6.37
C GLU A 165 -6.81 -10.55 6.77
N PHE A 166 -5.53 -10.37 7.06
CA PHE A 166 -4.66 -11.39 7.62
C PHE A 166 -4.34 -11.11 9.08
N GLY A 167 -4.27 -12.16 9.87
CA GLY A 167 -3.88 -12.06 11.28
C GLY A 167 -3.35 -13.38 11.83
N PRO A 168 -2.89 -13.39 13.08
CA PRO A 168 -2.46 -14.62 13.75
C PRO A 168 -3.57 -15.68 13.71
N PRO A 169 -3.24 -16.99 13.59
CA PRO A 169 -4.22 -18.06 13.64
C PRO A 169 -5.11 -17.97 14.89
N ARG A 170 -6.41 -18.23 14.74
CA ARG A 170 -7.45 -18.14 15.78
C ARG A 170 -7.80 -16.73 16.25
N SER A 171 -7.20 -15.66 15.72
CA SER A 171 -7.70 -14.32 15.97
C SER A 171 -9.01 -14.08 15.22
N ARG A 172 -9.79 -13.09 15.69
CA ARG A 172 -11.03 -12.67 15.04
C ARG A 172 -10.76 -11.49 14.12
N SER A 173 -11.43 -11.43 12.97
CA SER A 173 -11.41 -10.28 12.10
C SER A 173 -11.82 -9.01 12.86
N ARG A 174 -11.15 -7.90 12.54
CA ARG A 174 -11.41 -6.57 13.11
C ARG A 174 -12.05 -5.64 12.11
N GLY A 175 -11.75 -5.85 10.82
CA GLY A 175 -12.13 -4.92 9.77
C GLY A 175 -11.42 -3.57 9.88
N LEU A 176 -11.92 -2.61 9.13
CA LEU A 176 -11.47 -1.22 9.13
C LEU A 176 -12.68 -0.31 9.34
N VAL A 177 -13.11 -0.18 10.58
CA VAL A 177 -14.22 0.68 11.00
C VAL A 177 -13.65 1.76 11.91
N GLY A 178 -14.04 3.01 11.71
CA GLY A 178 -13.81 4.16 12.60
C GLY A 178 -12.54 4.14 13.48
N GLY A 179 -11.33 4.10 12.89
CA GLY A 179 -10.06 4.01 13.61
C GLY A 179 -9.46 2.59 13.69
N GLY A 180 -9.91 1.65 12.86
CA GLY A 180 -9.33 0.31 12.72
C GLY A 180 -7.93 0.29 12.11
N ALA A 181 -7.53 1.36 11.41
CA ALA A 181 -6.16 1.55 10.96
C ALA A 181 -5.18 1.70 12.13
N LEU A 182 -3.92 1.37 11.90
CA LEU A 182 -2.86 1.62 12.88
C LEU A 182 -2.73 3.14 13.06
N PRO A 183 -2.88 3.68 14.30
CA PRO A 183 -2.73 5.11 14.50
C PRO A 183 -1.34 5.61 14.17
N THR A 184 -1.26 6.84 13.65
CA THR A 184 0.01 7.52 13.42
C THR A 184 0.82 7.58 14.72
N GLY A 185 2.07 7.13 14.68
CA GLY A 185 2.97 7.10 15.83
C GLY A 185 2.92 5.81 16.65
N GLU A 186 1.96 4.92 16.42
CA GLU A 186 1.89 3.64 17.12
C GLU A 186 2.81 2.58 16.48
N ARG A 187 3.35 1.72 17.34
CA ARG A 187 4.08 0.52 16.93
C ARG A 187 3.10 -0.58 16.55
N TRP A 188 3.27 -1.17 15.37
CA TRP A 188 2.52 -2.38 15.05
C TRP A 188 2.98 -3.56 15.89
N PRO A 189 2.06 -4.27 16.61
CA PRO A 189 2.43 -5.24 17.64
C PRO A 189 2.84 -6.59 17.01
N ILE A 190 4.14 -6.76 16.78
CA ILE A 190 4.73 -8.05 16.37
C ILE A 190 6.04 -8.29 17.10
N LYS A 191 6.29 -9.52 17.47
CA LYS A 191 7.59 -10.00 17.97
C LYS A 191 8.51 -10.29 16.77
N GLY A 192 9.82 -10.31 17.00
CA GLY A 192 10.78 -10.77 16.01
C GLY A 192 10.61 -12.27 15.70
N GLY A 193 11.12 -12.69 14.54
CA GLY A 193 11.13 -14.08 14.12
C GLY A 193 10.19 -14.38 12.97
N TYR A 194 9.91 -15.67 12.77
CA TYR A 194 9.04 -16.17 11.70
C TYR A 194 7.62 -16.36 12.20
N HIS A 195 6.65 -15.89 11.40
CA HIS A 195 5.23 -15.96 11.71
C HIS A 195 4.45 -16.52 10.51
N ARG A 196 3.29 -17.06 10.79
CA ARG A 196 2.30 -17.41 9.79
C ARG A 196 1.00 -16.72 10.14
N PHE A 197 0.47 -15.93 9.20
CA PHE A 197 -0.83 -15.30 9.30
C PHE A 197 -1.81 -16.03 8.38
N VAL A 198 -3.06 -16.07 8.78
CA VAL A 198 -4.14 -16.68 8.01
C VAL A 198 -5.17 -15.63 7.62
N ALA A 199 -5.84 -15.83 6.50
CA ALA A 199 -6.96 -14.99 6.12
C ALA A 199 -8.11 -15.13 7.13
N LEU A 200 -8.60 -14.01 7.64
CA LEU A 200 -9.64 -13.92 8.65
C LEU A 200 -10.97 -13.43 8.09
N ALA A 201 -10.92 -12.58 7.05
CA ALA A 201 -12.09 -12.00 6.42
C ALA A 201 -11.78 -11.57 4.98
N PHE A 202 -12.84 -11.46 4.17
CA PHE A 202 -12.80 -11.08 2.77
C PHE A 202 -13.87 -10.04 2.49
N TRP A 203 -13.53 -8.95 1.76
CA TRP A 203 -14.47 -7.96 1.27
C TRP A 203 -14.38 -7.86 -0.25
N TYR A 204 -15.49 -8.19 -0.90
CA TYR A 204 -15.60 -8.09 -2.34
C TYR A 204 -16.08 -6.71 -2.75
N PRO A 205 -15.60 -6.14 -3.86
CA PRO A 205 -16.09 -4.86 -4.35
C PRO A 205 -17.58 -4.95 -4.68
N ASN A 206 -18.35 -3.93 -4.26
CA ASN A 206 -19.72 -3.79 -4.76
C ASN A 206 -19.72 -3.41 -6.25
N LYS A 207 -20.88 -3.46 -6.90
CA LYS A 207 -21.02 -3.14 -8.34
C LYS A 207 -20.46 -1.76 -8.71
N THR A 208 -20.58 -0.77 -7.82
CA THR A 208 -20.10 0.59 -8.06
C THR A 208 -18.57 0.64 -7.96
N LEU A 209 -17.97 0.03 -6.97
CA LEU A 209 -16.51 -0.06 -6.82
C LEU A 209 -15.91 -0.84 -8.00
N ALA A 210 -16.42 -2.02 -8.32
CA ALA A 210 -15.94 -2.84 -9.43
C ALA A 210 -16.03 -2.14 -10.80
N LYS A 211 -17.01 -1.24 -10.98
CA LYS A 211 -17.13 -0.43 -12.19
C LYS A 211 -16.11 0.70 -12.29
N ASN A 212 -15.63 1.21 -11.16
CA ASN A 212 -14.66 2.31 -11.09
C ASN A 212 -13.22 1.83 -10.97
N CYS A 213 -13.00 0.63 -10.44
CA CYS A 213 -11.70 0.01 -10.23
C CYS A 213 -11.74 -1.42 -10.78
N ALA A 214 -11.14 -1.64 -11.95
CA ALA A 214 -11.12 -2.94 -12.61
C ALA A 214 -10.13 -3.92 -11.97
N ASP A 215 -9.16 -3.38 -11.29
CA ASP A 215 -8.12 -4.07 -10.52
C ASP A 215 -7.80 -3.31 -9.23
N PHE A 216 -6.96 -3.90 -8.38
CA PHE A 216 -6.48 -3.30 -7.13
C PHE A 216 -4.95 -3.28 -7.14
N SER A 217 -4.36 -2.11 -7.32
CA SER A 217 -2.91 -1.96 -7.46
C SER A 217 -2.21 -1.52 -6.17
N ASP A 218 -2.82 -0.69 -5.33
CA ASP A 218 -2.26 -0.34 -4.02
C ASP A 218 -3.34 0.13 -3.03
N LEU A 219 -3.00 0.11 -1.74
CA LEU A 219 -3.84 0.57 -0.62
C LEU A 219 -3.11 1.60 0.22
N GLU A 220 -3.81 2.66 0.61
CA GLU A 220 -3.27 3.62 1.59
C GLU A 220 -4.36 4.12 2.54
N ILE A 221 -3.99 4.38 3.78
CA ILE A 221 -4.85 5.05 4.74
C ILE A 221 -4.62 6.56 4.62
N GLY A 222 -5.62 7.25 4.11
CA GLY A 222 -5.55 8.69 3.97
C GLY A 222 -5.51 9.43 5.32
N PRO A 223 -5.13 10.73 5.30
CA PRO A 223 -5.07 11.55 6.52
C PRO A 223 -6.44 11.73 7.19
N ASP A 224 -7.54 11.46 6.49
CA ASP A 224 -8.90 11.40 7.05
C ASP A 224 -9.24 10.07 7.74
N GLY A 225 -8.29 9.13 7.78
CA GLY A 225 -8.43 7.80 8.39
C GLY A 225 -9.24 6.80 7.54
N ARG A 226 -9.58 7.15 6.30
CA ARG A 226 -10.28 6.27 5.36
C ARG A 226 -9.32 5.47 4.51
N LEU A 227 -9.78 4.33 4.01
CA LEU A 227 -9.06 3.51 3.05
C LEU A 227 -9.21 4.09 1.65
N TYR A 228 -8.09 4.20 0.96
CA TYR A 228 -8.01 4.55 -0.45
C TYR A 228 -7.42 3.39 -1.23
N LEU A 229 -7.97 3.16 -2.40
CA LEU A 229 -7.55 2.14 -3.36
C LEU A 229 -7.06 2.83 -4.63
N LEU A 230 -5.93 2.38 -5.13
CA LEU A 230 -5.43 2.70 -6.46
C LEU A 230 -5.80 1.58 -7.44
N SER A 231 -6.24 1.94 -8.64
CA SER A 231 -6.48 1.02 -9.75
C SER A 231 -5.71 1.50 -10.97
N ASP A 232 -4.78 0.67 -11.47
CA ASP A 232 -4.00 0.92 -12.68
C ASP A 232 -4.89 0.90 -13.93
N GLN A 233 -5.58 -0.22 -14.17
CA GLN A 233 -6.40 -0.40 -15.37
C GLN A 233 -7.51 0.64 -15.50
N SER A 234 -8.01 1.14 -14.39
CA SER A 234 -9.03 2.19 -14.38
C SER A 234 -8.46 3.59 -14.26
N CYS A 235 -7.15 3.76 -14.05
CA CYS A 235 -6.50 5.04 -13.75
C CYS A 235 -7.32 5.84 -12.73
N THR A 236 -7.58 5.24 -11.57
CA THR A 236 -8.53 5.79 -10.59
C THR A 236 -8.01 5.64 -9.17
N ILE A 237 -8.19 6.68 -8.35
CA ILE A 237 -8.13 6.58 -6.89
C ILE A 237 -9.57 6.53 -6.38
N ALA A 238 -9.87 5.51 -5.57
CA ALA A 238 -11.17 5.32 -4.93
C ALA A 238 -11.05 5.48 -3.42
N ARG A 239 -11.95 6.24 -2.79
CA ARG A 239 -12.13 6.31 -1.34
C ARG A 239 -13.25 5.36 -0.93
N LEU A 240 -12.97 4.52 0.04
CA LEU A 240 -13.87 3.44 0.44
C LEU A 240 -14.61 3.76 1.73
N ASP A 241 -15.76 3.13 1.89
CA ASP A 241 -16.48 3.07 3.15
C ASP A 241 -15.80 2.09 4.12
N ASP A 242 -16.27 2.07 5.37
CA ASP A 242 -15.76 1.17 6.39
C ASP A 242 -15.89 -0.30 5.94
N LEU A 243 -14.90 -1.11 6.30
CA LEU A 243 -14.92 -2.55 6.12
C LEU A 243 -15.31 -3.22 7.46
N PRO A 244 -16.55 -3.71 7.61
CA PRO A 244 -17.00 -4.29 8.87
C PRO A 244 -16.24 -5.57 9.23
N ALA A 245 -16.08 -5.85 10.53
CA ALA A 245 -15.48 -7.11 10.98
C ALA A 245 -16.23 -8.33 10.42
N GLY A 246 -15.49 -9.40 10.09
CA GLY A 246 -16.06 -10.65 9.59
C GLY A 246 -16.21 -10.73 8.08
N GLY A 247 -15.89 -9.67 7.34
CA GLY A 247 -15.95 -9.66 5.88
C GLY A 247 -17.25 -9.08 5.33
N GLY A 248 -17.41 -9.14 4.00
CA GLY A 248 -18.61 -8.64 3.33
C GLY A 248 -18.35 -7.94 2.02
N THR A 249 -18.87 -6.73 1.88
CA THR A 249 -18.80 -5.93 0.66
C THR A 249 -18.07 -4.63 0.92
N ALA A 250 -17.08 -4.32 0.08
CA ALA A 250 -16.41 -3.02 0.06
C ALA A 250 -17.21 -2.06 -0.82
N ALA A 251 -17.54 -0.88 -0.29
CA ALA A 251 -18.34 0.12 -0.96
C ALA A 251 -17.52 1.37 -1.30
N LEU A 252 -17.81 1.95 -2.47
CA LEU A 252 -17.21 3.19 -2.92
C LEU A 252 -17.93 4.39 -2.28
N LEU A 253 -17.15 5.32 -1.70
CA LEU A 253 -17.63 6.65 -1.29
C LEU A 253 -17.38 7.69 -2.37
N ASP A 254 -16.14 7.82 -2.84
CA ASP A 254 -15.71 8.78 -3.83
C ASP A 254 -14.72 8.15 -4.81
N ALA A 255 -14.61 8.71 -6.02
CA ALA A 255 -13.60 8.30 -7.00
C ALA A 255 -13.06 9.51 -7.77
N TRP A 256 -11.76 9.47 -8.08
CA TRP A 256 -11.05 10.48 -8.87
C TRP A 256 -10.31 9.80 -10.01
N ARG A 257 -10.49 10.32 -11.22
CA ARG A 257 -9.73 9.90 -12.38
C ARG A 257 -8.36 10.56 -12.39
N LEU A 258 -7.35 9.77 -12.64
CA LEU A 258 -5.99 10.27 -12.84
C LEU A 258 -5.88 10.93 -14.22
N GLY A 259 -5.07 11.99 -14.30
CA GLY A 259 -4.64 12.57 -15.56
C GLY A 259 -3.70 11.65 -16.33
N GLU A 260 -3.23 12.08 -17.50
CA GLU A 260 -2.23 11.36 -18.28
C GLU A 260 -0.90 11.29 -17.51
N MET A 261 -0.31 10.10 -17.48
CA MET A 261 0.96 9.79 -16.81
C MET A 261 1.81 8.89 -17.72
N ASP A 262 3.13 8.95 -17.53
CA ASP A 262 4.10 8.25 -18.39
C ASP A 262 4.28 6.75 -18.02
N GLY A 263 3.49 6.20 -17.10
CA GLY A 263 3.57 4.82 -16.61
C GLY A 263 2.28 4.36 -15.96
N LYS A 264 2.24 3.10 -15.52
CA LYS A 264 1.11 2.56 -14.78
C LYS A 264 1.15 3.01 -13.33
N PRO A 265 0.03 3.48 -12.76
CA PRO A 265 -0.03 3.88 -11.35
C PRO A 265 -0.10 2.62 -10.45
N GLU A 266 0.97 2.33 -9.72
CA GLU A 266 1.07 1.13 -8.87
C GLU A 266 1.37 1.41 -7.40
N GLY A 267 1.83 2.61 -7.03
CA GLY A 267 2.04 2.99 -5.64
C GLY A 267 1.23 4.21 -5.23
N LEU A 268 0.68 4.24 -4.01
CA LEU A 268 -0.14 5.33 -3.48
C LEU A 268 0.32 5.78 -2.09
N ALA A 269 0.50 7.07 -1.91
CA ALA A 269 0.70 7.69 -0.60
C ALA A 269 0.02 9.07 -0.54
N PHE A 270 -0.14 9.63 0.67
CA PHE A 270 -0.75 10.95 0.83
C PHE A 270 0.16 11.91 1.60
N THR A 271 0.25 13.16 1.13
CA THR A 271 0.81 14.24 1.94
C THR A 271 -0.11 14.56 3.12
N ALA A 272 0.41 15.30 4.10
CA ALA A 272 -0.39 15.76 5.25
C ALA A 272 -1.60 16.61 4.82
N GLU A 273 -1.49 17.32 3.70
CA GLU A 273 -2.56 18.15 3.12
C GLU A 273 -3.58 17.31 2.31
N GLY A 274 -3.41 15.99 2.24
CA GLY A 274 -4.31 15.08 1.53
C GLY A 274 -4.11 15.02 0.02
N ARG A 275 -2.96 15.44 -0.51
CA ARG A 275 -2.60 15.26 -1.91
C ARG A 275 -2.07 13.85 -2.14
N ALA A 276 -2.51 13.22 -3.20
CA ALA A 276 -2.00 11.92 -3.58
C ALA A 276 -0.60 12.05 -4.21
N ILE A 277 0.29 11.16 -3.80
CA ILE A 277 1.55 10.85 -4.45
C ILE A 277 1.35 9.48 -5.09
N VAL A 278 1.73 9.32 -6.36
CA VAL A 278 1.58 8.06 -7.10
C VAL A 278 2.94 7.63 -7.63
N GLY A 279 3.32 6.38 -7.31
CA GLY A 279 4.44 5.67 -7.92
C GLY A 279 3.99 5.10 -9.26
N LEU A 280 4.88 5.16 -10.25
CA LEU A 280 4.59 4.66 -11.58
C LEU A 280 5.51 3.51 -11.95
N ASP A 281 4.94 2.39 -12.40
CA ASP A 281 5.69 1.38 -13.12
C ASP A 281 6.16 1.98 -14.45
N THR A 282 7.47 2.15 -14.54
CA THR A 282 8.14 2.63 -15.74
C THR A 282 9.39 1.79 -16.00
N ARG A 283 9.67 1.50 -17.28
CA ARG A 283 10.88 0.73 -17.67
C ARG A 283 12.19 1.44 -17.33
N LYS A 284 12.15 2.75 -17.10
CA LYS A 284 13.34 3.58 -16.80
C LYS A 284 13.16 4.23 -15.43
N PRO A 285 14.21 4.34 -14.60
CA PRO A 285 14.15 4.94 -13.27
C PRO A 285 14.08 6.47 -13.34
N ARG A 286 13.10 6.99 -14.03
CA ARG A 286 12.87 8.43 -14.19
C ARG A 286 11.40 8.73 -14.45
N ARG A 287 10.94 9.91 -14.02
CA ARG A 287 9.56 10.40 -14.15
C ARG A 287 8.54 9.42 -13.57
N ASN A 288 8.94 8.68 -12.56
CA ASN A 288 8.21 7.53 -12.01
C ASN A 288 7.61 7.79 -10.63
N LEU A 289 7.55 9.06 -10.21
CA LEU A 289 6.78 9.51 -9.05
C LEU A 289 6.08 10.81 -9.39
N VAL A 290 4.79 10.90 -9.12
CA VAL A 290 3.99 12.10 -9.41
C VAL A 290 3.25 12.58 -8.17
N LEU A 291 3.23 13.89 -7.95
CA LEU A 291 2.36 14.55 -6.98
C LEU A 291 1.13 15.08 -7.72
N LEU A 292 -0.06 14.79 -7.20
CA LEU A 292 -1.33 15.12 -7.83
C LEU A 292 -2.04 16.31 -7.15
N ASP A 293 -2.90 16.97 -7.91
CA ASP A 293 -3.71 18.11 -7.49
C ASP A 293 -5.11 18.01 -8.11
N PRO A 294 -6.20 18.36 -7.46
CA PRO A 294 -6.32 18.87 -6.08
C PRO A 294 -6.15 17.78 -4.99
N PRO A 295 -6.11 18.15 -3.70
CA PRO A 295 -6.15 17.20 -2.60
C PRO A 295 -7.42 16.34 -2.64
N VAL A 296 -7.31 15.04 -2.38
CA VAL A 296 -8.41 14.07 -2.38
C VAL A 296 -8.78 13.57 -0.98
N ALA A 297 -7.80 13.56 -0.06
CA ALA A 297 -8.01 13.26 1.34
C ALA A 297 -7.86 14.54 2.17
N GLN A 298 -8.86 14.91 2.95
CA GLN A 298 -8.81 16.09 3.80
C GLN A 298 -8.79 15.64 5.26
N LEU A 299 -7.92 16.23 6.05
CA LEU A 299 -8.01 16.14 7.50
C LEU A 299 -9.36 16.76 7.90
N ARG A 300 -10.31 15.96 8.37
CA ARG A 300 -11.41 16.51 9.14
C ARG A 300 -10.78 17.14 10.38
N GLY A 301 -10.90 18.46 10.50
CA GLY A 301 -10.48 19.16 11.70
C GLY A 301 -11.03 18.41 12.91
N ARG A 302 -10.18 17.66 13.58
CA ARG A 302 -10.45 17.28 14.97
C ARG A 302 -10.29 18.58 15.72
N ASN A 303 -11.41 19.15 16.13
CA ASN A 303 -11.37 20.10 17.23
C ASN A 303 -10.57 19.41 18.35
N LEU A 304 -9.36 19.90 18.56
CA LEU A 304 -8.53 19.58 19.71
C LEU A 304 -9.18 20.13 20.97
#